data_700d4091856887de42ed5bd0993cea9e
#
_entry.id   700d4091856887de42ed5bd0993cea9e
#
_cell.length_a   1.000
_cell.length_b   1.000
_cell.length_c   1.000
_cell.angle_alpha   90.00
_cell.angle_beta   90.00
_cell.angle_gamma   90.00
#
_symmetry.space_group_name_H-M   'P 1'
#
loop_
_entity.id
_entity.type
_entity.pdbx_description
1 polymer ?
#
loop_
_entity_poly.entity_id
_entity_poly.type
_entity_poly.pdbx_seq_one_letter_code
_entity_poly.pdbx_strand_id
1 'polypeptide(L)'
;MNTEISFRDKDLLVMKLLHYFITKEGYNPVILRGVNNEIWLENMNAPYRIVRINTGYIHNNEQYDFDMFKTKKIMNRIKLKTYSLSMNTLSFFLDLGDNVDLKDENKVDCIKVSDELDIINDEKVNNAFPDLKENLEFNEDGIELFTKITNDINSKNMKDAREAEDVFKEHTPYATYALIAINVIVFILMYILGNGSEDTMTLLKFGALNKILVLAGDYYRLVTSAFLHIGFWHLVCNMYALYILGRDIESYFGTLKYLFIYLMSAIIGNLISLLFLGDYVTSAG
;
A
#
# COMPACT_ATOMS: atom_id res chain seq x y z
N MET A 1 22.23 -7.73 -43.88
CA MET A 1 22.47 -6.32 -43.52
C MET A 1 22.29 -6.26 -42.00
N ASN A 2 23.39 -6.54 -41.25
CA ASN A 2 23.39 -6.47 -39.80
C ASN A 2 23.45 -4.99 -39.44
N THR A 3 22.33 -4.42 -39.03
CA THR A 3 22.31 -3.15 -38.32
C THR A 3 22.88 -3.40 -36.92
N GLU A 4 24.17 -3.16 -36.74
CA GLU A 4 24.74 -3.05 -35.40
C GLU A 4 24.03 -1.85 -34.69
N ILE A 5 23.22 -2.16 -33.69
CA ILE A 5 22.64 -1.15 -32.82
C ILE A 5 23.77 -0.73 -31.89
N SER A 6 24.41 0.38 -32.19
CA SER A 6 25.39 1.00 -31.32
C SER A 6 24.65 1.81 -30.24
N PHE A 7 24.74 1.36 -29.01
CA PHE A 7 24.28 2.16 -27.86
C PHE A 7 25.33 3.22 -27.53
N ARG A 8 24.87 4.43 -27.19
CA ARG A 8 25.75 5.43 -26.63
C ARG A 8 26.12 5.06 -25.19
N ASP A 9 27.32 5.35 -24.75
CA ASP A 9 27.80 5.03 -23.40
C ASP A 9 26.86 5.55 -22.30
N LYS A 10 26.28 6.72 -22.52
CA LYS A 10 25.28 7.32 -21.63
C LYS A 10 23.99 6.49 -21.51
N ASP A 11 23.52 5.89 -22.61
CA ASP A 11 22.32 5.05 -22.61
C ASP A 11 22.56 3.74 -21.84
N LEU A 12 23.76 3.16 -21.99
CA LEU A 12 24.17 1.97 -21.21
C LEU A 12 24.26 2.28 -19.71
N LEU A 13 24.83 3.42 -19.35
CA LEU A 13 24.93 3.85 -17.96
C LEU A 13 23.55 4.04 -17.33
N VAL A 14 22.63 4.69 -18.04
CA VAL A 14 21.23 4.83 -17.58
C VAL A 14 20.61 3.45 -17.34
N MET A 15 20.82 2.50 -18.24
CA MET A 15 20.27 1.15 -18.09
C MET A 15 20.85 0.41 -16.89
N LYS A 16 22.16 0.51 -16.66
CA LYS A 16 22.82 -0.08 -15.50
C LYS A 16 22.27 0.51 -14.19
N LEU A 17 22.08 1.84 -14.12
CA LEU A 17 21.46 2.50 -12.98
C LEU A 17 20.03 2.04 -12.76
N LEU A 18 19.22 1.94 -13.82
CA LEU A 18 17.86 1.44 -13.74
C LEU A 18 17.81 -0.01 -13.24
N HIS A 19 18.70 -0.86 -13.76
CA HIS A 19 18.82 -2.23 -13.31
C HIS A 19 19.08 -2.28 -11.80
N TYR A 20 20.10 -1.57 -11.32
CA TYR A 20 20.44 -1.54 -9.91
C TYR A 20 19.28 -1.03 -9.05
N PHE A 21 18.76 0.16 -9.32
CA PHE A 21 17.72 0.73 -8.49
C PHE A 21 16.42 -0.08 -8.49
N ILE A 22 16.04 -0.66 -9.62
CA ILE A 22 14.79 -1.46 -9.71
C ILE A 22 15.00 -2.85 -9.11
N THR A 23 16.07 -3.57 -9.49
CA THR A 23 16.20 -4.99 -9.15
C THR A 23 16.85 -5.24 -7.79
N LYS A 24 17.74 -4.36 -7.34
CA LYS A 24 18.47 -4.50 -6.06
C LYS A 24 17.86 -3.65 -4.96
N GLU A 25 17.65 -2.38 -5.24
CA GLU A 25 17.13 -1.42 -4.26
C GLU A 25 15.60 -1.37 -4.19
N GLY A 26 14.90 -2.04 -5.11
CA GLY A 26 13.43 -2.14 -5.08
C GLY A 26 12.71 -0.83 -5.36
N TYR A 27 13.30 0.05 -6.17
CA TYR A 27 12.63 1.26 -6.63
C TYR A 27 11.61 0.95 -7.73
N ASN A 28 10.52 1.71 -7.75
CA ASN A 28 9.48 1.64 -8.75
C ASN A 28 9.48 2.87 -9.66
N PRO A 29 9.33 2.71 -10.97
CA PRO A 29 9.24 3.83 -11.90
C PRO A 29 8.00 4.69 -11.65
N VAL A 30 8.17 6.01 -11.61
CA VAL A 30 7.09 6.99 -11.47
C VAL A 30 6.75 7.57 -12.83
N ILE A 31 5.53 7.35 -13.30
CA ILE A 31 5.06 7.92 -14.56
C ILE A 31 4.60 9.36 -14.34
N LEU A 32 5.32 10.31 -14.92
CA LEU A 32 5.03 11.74 -14.86
C LEU A 32 4.62 12.26 -16.23
N ARG A 33 3.43 12.84 -16.34
CA ARG A 33 2.96 13.44 -17.60
C ARG A 33 3.66 14.77 -17.87
N GLY A 34 4.15 14.95 -19.11
CA GLY A 34 4.79 16.20 -19.55
C GLY A 34 6.24 16.37 -19.08
N VAL A 35 6.87 15.29 -18.62
CA VAL A 35 8.30 15.26 -18.29
C VAL A 35 9.00 14.40 -19.35
N ASN A 36 9.91 15.03 -20.11
CA ASN A 36 10.69 14.36 -21.13
C ASN A 36 12.16 14.32 -20.70
N ASN A 37 12.90 13.32 -21.14
CA ASN A 37 14.32 13.12 -20.87
C ASN A 37 14.67 12.99 -19.37
N GLU A 38 13.73 12.53 -18.57
CA GLU A 38 13.94 12.29 -17.15
C GLU A 38 13.28 10.98 -16.73
N ILE A 39 13.96 10.21 -15.89
CA ILE A 39 13.43 9.00 -15.28
C ILE A 39 13.36 9.25 -13.78
N TRP A 40 12.22 8.96 -13.22
CA TRP A 40 11.93 9.12 -11.80
C TRP A 40 11.62 7.76 -11.19
N LEU A 41 12.29 7.44 -10.11
CA LEU A 41 12.13 6.20 -9.36
C LEU A 41 11.78 6.51 -7.92
N GLU A 42 10.87 5.75 -7.31
CA GLU A 42 10.46 5.93 -5.92
C GLU A 42 10.65 4.65 -5.09
N ASN A 43 11.18 4.81 -3.90
CA ASN A 43 11.18 3.80 -2.84
C ASN A 43 11.04 4.52 -1.48
N MET A 44 9.89 4.38 -0.82
CA MET A 44 9.59 5.09 0.44
C MET A 44 10.42 4.59 1.63
N ASN A 45 11.07 3.44 1.51
CA ASN A 45 11.88 2.83 2.57
C ASN A 45 13.39 3.07 2.40
N ALA A 46 13.80 3.61 1.25
CA ALA A 46 15.20 3.87 0.94
C ALA A 46 15.72 5.20 1.55
N PRO A 47 17.04 5.37 1.70
CA PRO A 47 17.68 6.62 2.18
C PRO A 47 17.25 7.83 1.33
N TYR A 48 17.32 7.71 0.02
CA TYR A 48 16.72 8.62 -0.92
C TYR A 48 15.41 8.05 -1.41
N ARG A 49 14.29 8.66 -1.03
CA ARG A 49 12.95 8.18 -1.44
C ARG A 49 12.66 8.35 -2.92
N ILE A 50 13.37 9.29 -3.54
CA ILE A 50 13.31 9.54 -4.97
C ILE A 50 14.73 9.46 -5.53
N VAL A 51 14.88 8.74 -6.63
CA VAL A 51 16.05 8.80 -7.51
C VAL A 51 15.59 9.36 -8.84
N ARG A 52 16.26 10.40 -9.30
CA ARG A 52 15.99 11.05 -10.57
C ARG A 52 17.21 10.94 -11.48
N ILE A 53 17.02 10.49 -12.69
CA ILE A 53 18.04 10.42 -13.73
C ILE A 53 17.63 11.41 -14.83
N ASN A 54 18.37 12.51 -14.97
CA ASN A 54 18.14 13.52 -15.99
C ASN A 54 19.13 13.31 -17.15
N THR A 55 18.58 12.92 -18.30
CA THR A 55 19.32 12.70 -19.55
C THR A 55 19.22 13.93 -20.50
N GLY A 56 18.46 14.95 -20.09
CA GLY A 56 18.30 16.18 -20.87
C GLY A 56 19.51 17.08 -20.72
N TYR A 57 19.91 17.74 -21.84
CA TYR A 57 21.00 18.71 -21.81
C TYR A 57 20.56 20.01 -21.11
N ILE A 58 21.33 20.43 -20.11
CA ILE A 58 21.16 21.69 -19.38
C ILE A 58 22.31 22.61 -19.76
N HIS A 59 21.98 23.69 -20.47
CA HIS A 59 22.95 24.55 -21.13
C HIS A 59 23.60 25.58 -20.19
N ASN A 60 22.84 26.12 -19.23
CA ASN A 60 23.26 27.21 -18.34
C ASN A 60 22.58 27.12 -16.96
N ASN A 61 23.01 28.01 -16.05
CA ASN A 61 22.47 28.08 -14.68
C ASN A 61 20.99 28.46 -14.65
N GLU A 62 20.47 29.27 -15.58
CA GLU A 62 19.03 29.60 -15.61
C GLU A 62 18.16 28.39 -15.91
N GLN A 63 18.59 27.53 -16.85
CA GLN A 63 17.90 26.26 -17.13
C GLN A 63 18.00 25.30 -15.94
N TYR A 64 19.15 25.27 -15.26
CA TYR A 64 19.34 24.49 -14.06
C TYR A 64 18.38 24.92 -12.93
N ASP A 65 18.31 26.21 -12.65
CA ASP A 65 17.42 26.77 -11.63
C ASP A 65 15.94 26.47 -11.95
N PHE A 66 15.55 26.58 -13.22
CA PHE A 66 14.22 26.22 -13.67
C PHE A 66 13.94 24.70 -13.49
N ASP A 67 14.91 23.86 -13.82
CA ASP A 67 14.82 22.40 -13.64
C ASP A 67 14.68 22.04 -12.16
N MET A 68 15.45 22.66 -11.28
CA MET A 68 15.35 22.48 -9.84
C MET A 68 14.01 22.94 -9.27
N PHE A 69 13.48 24.07 -9.75
CA PHE A 69 12.14 24.52 -9.39
C PHE A 69 11.06 23.51 -9.81
N LYS A 70 11.16 22.95 -11.02
CA LYS A 70 10.27 21.91 -11.52
C LYS A 70 10.37 20.65 -10.65
N THR A 71 11.59 20.24 -10.33
CA THR A 71 11.88 19.09 -9.47
C THR A 71 11.21 19.21 -8.12
N LYS A 72 11.35 20.35 -7.44
CA LYS A 72 10.68 20.62 -6.17
C LYS A 72 9.15 20.55 -6.25
N LYS A 73 8.56 21.06 -7.35
CA LYS A 73 7.11 20.94 -7.56
C LYS A 73 6.66 19.49 -7.70
N ILE A 74 7.41 18.68 -8.44
CA ILE A 74 7.13 17.25 -8.63
C ILE A 74 7.26 16.51 -7.29
N MET A 75 8.35 16.73 -6.55
CA MET A 75 8.55 16.17 -5.22
C MET A 75 7.39 16.46 -4.26
N ASN A 76 6.92 17.70 -4.24
CA ASN A 76 5.78 18.08 -3.41
C ASN A 76 4.48 17.35 -3.82
N ARG A 77 4.26 17.12 -5.12
CA ARG A 77 3.12 16.32 -5.59
C ARG A 77 3.22 14.85 -5.19
N ILE A 78 4.41 14.25 -5.31
CA ILE A 78 4.65 12.87 -4.88
C ILE A 78 4.46 12.78 -3.37
N LYS A 79 5.02 13.70 -2.60
CA LYS A 79 4.89 13.77 -1.15
C LYS A 79 3.43 13.79 -0.68
N LEU A 80 2.57 14.59 -1.34
CA LEU A 80 1.14 14.66 -1.03
C LEU A 80 0.42 13.35 -1.36
N LYS A 81 0.74 12.71 -2.48
CA LYS A 81 0.12 11.45 -2.88
C LYS A 81 0.51 10.27 -1.98
N THR A 82 1.74 10.27 -1.48
CA THR A 82 2.27 9.18 -0.65
C THR A 82 2.10 9.42 0.85
N TYR A 83 1.46 10.54 1.25
CA TYR A 83 1.31 10.96 2.65
C TYR A 83 2.63 10.97 3.43
N SER A 84 3.75 11.24 2.72
CA SER A 84 5.08 11.18 3.30
C SER A 84 5.44 12.48 4.04
N LEU A 85 6.09 12.35 5.21
CA LEU A 85 6.51 13.51 6.01
C LEU A 85 7.74 14.21 5.43
N SER A 86 8.66 13.46 4.82
CA SER A 86 9.86 13.99 4.17
C SER A 86 10.10 13.29 2.83
N MET A 87 10.82 13.99 1.94
CA MET A 87 11.15 13.45 0.62
C MET A 87 12.60 13.89 0.29
N ASN A 88 13.53 12.93 0.34
CA ASN A 88 14.91 13.17 -0.08
C ASN A 88 15.07 12.64 -1.49
N THR A 89 15.71 13.42 -2.34
CA THR A 89 15.90 13.08 -3.75
C THR A 89 17.39 13.09 -4.09
N LEU A 90 17.83 12.05 -4.79
CA LEU A 90 19.14 11.98 -5.43
C LEU A 90 18.93 12.20 -6.93
N SER A 91 19.57 13.23 -7.49
CA SER A 91 19.39 13.62 -8.88
C SER A 91 20.71 13.47 -9.65
N PHE A 92 20.74 12.55 -10.60
CA PHE A 92 21.85 12.34 -11.53
C PHE A 92 21.66 13.18 -12.78
N PHE A 93 22.66 13.99 -13.13
CA PHE A 93 22.67 14.79 -14.34
C PHE A 93 23.71 14.26 -15.31
N LEU A 94 23.27 13.70 -16.44
CA LEU A 94 24.16 13.05 -17.40
C LEU A 94 24.63 13.99 -18.51
N ASP A 95 24.02 15.17 -18.66
CA ASP A 95 24.34 16.09 -19.74
C ASP A 95 24.25 17.53 -19.25
N LEU A 96 25.39 18.07 -18.77
CA LEU A 96 25.50 19.42 -18.27
C LEU A 96 26.52 20.23 -19.10
N GLY A 97 26.14 21.45 -19.43
CA GLY A 97 27.09 22.42 -20.01
C GLY A 97 28.21 22.79 -19.05
N ASP A 98 29.35 23.21 -19.60
CA ASP A 98 30.54 23.56 -18.82
C ASP A 98 30.35 24.73 -17.87
N ASN A 99 29.34 25.57 -18.13
CA ASN A 99 29.01 26.79 -17.37
C ASN A 99 27.90 26.54 -16.31
N VAL A 100 27.59 25.30 -15.99
CA VAL A 100 26.55 24.98 -15.00
C VAL A 100 27.21 24.64 -13.66
N ASP A 101 26.96 25.47 -12.66
CA ASP A 101 27.38 25.22 -11.29
C ASP A 101 26.33 24.39 -10.57
N LEU A 102 26.62 23.10 -10.37
CA LEU A 102 25.80 22.22 -9.57
C LEU A 102 25.77 22.67 -8.11
N LYS A 103 24.57 22.82 -7.57
CA LYS A 103 24.34 23.14 -6.16
C LYS A 103 23.32 22.20 -5.58
N ASP A 104 23.64 21.61 -4.43
CA ASP A 104 22.64 20.91 -3.65
C ASP A 104 21.61 21.87 -3.13
N GLU A 105 20.38 21.45 -3.16
CA GLU A 105 19.30 22.20 -2.57
C GLU A 105 18.64 21.41 -1.44
N ASN A 106 17.85 22.07 -0.60
CA ASN A 106 17.23 21.42 0.54
C ASN A 106 16.46 20.15 0.10
N LYS A 107 16.97 18.98 0.53
CA LYS A 107 16.44 17.63 0.22
C LYS A 107 16.65 17.15 -1.21
N VAL A 108 17.45 17.82 -2.01
CA VAL A 108 17.85 17.36 -3.34
C VAL A 108 19.37 17.40 -3.43
N ASP A 109 19.97 16.25 -3.47
CA ASP A 109 21.39 16.07 -3.72
C ASP A 109 21.60 15.87 -5.22
N CYS A 110 22.51 16.65 -5.79
CA CYS A 110 22.75 16.69 -7.23
C CYS A 110 24.14 16.14 -7.55
N ILE A 111 24.22 15.26 -8.53
CA ILE A 111 25.46 14.62 -8.97
C ILE A 111 25.63 14.82 -10.46
N LYS A 112 26.78 15.37 -10.87
CA LYS A 112 27.20 15.39 -12.28
C LYS A 112 27.76 14.03 -12.63
N VAL A 113 27.29 13.46 -13.71
CA VAL A 113 27.69 12.14 -14.18
C VAL A 113 28.17 12.25 -15.61
N SER A 114 29.46 12.12 -15.81
CA SER A 114 30.09 12.03 -17.13
C SER A 114 30.38 10.57 -17.48
N ASP A 115 30.76 9.80 -16.48
CA ASP A 115 31.03 8.35 -16.57
C ASP A 115 30.65 7.60 -15.29
N GLU A 116 30.89 6.29 -15.26
CA GLU A 116 30.60 5.44 -14.09
C GLU A 116 31.46 5.82 -12.88
N LEU A 117 32.66 6.35 -13.08
CA LEU A 117 33.58 6.69 -12.01
C LEU A 117 33.08 7.86 -11.18
N ASP A 118 32.37 8.81 -11.81
CA ASP A 118 31.76 9.93 -11.10
C ASP A 118 30.75 9.46 -10.05
N ILE A 119 29.99 8.41 -10.37
CA ILE A 119 29.00 7.82 -9.47
C ILE A 119 29.68 7.00 -8.37
N ILE A 120 30.66 6.16 -8.75
CA ILE A 120 31.35 5.26 -7.83
C ILE A 120 32.19 6.02 -6.79
N ASN A 121 32.71 7.20 -7.15
CA ASN A 121 33.55 8.01 -6.26
C ASN A 121 32.76 9.06 -5.47
N ASP A 122 31.48 9.23 -5.74
CA ASP A 122 30.65 10.19 -5.00
C ASP A 122 30.35 9.69 -3.58
N GLU A 123 30.68 10.50 -2.59
CA GLU A 123 30.54 10.15 -1.17
C GLU A 123 29.06 9.95 -0.77
N LYS A 124 28.13 10.73 -1.32
CA LYS A 124 26.69 10.65 -1.02
C LYS A 124 26.11 9.35 -1.54
N VAL A 125 26.53 8.96 -2.75
CA VAL A 125 26.12 7.69 -3.36
C VAL A 125 26.66 6.52 -2.57
N ASN A 126 27.94 6.52 -2.25
CA ASN A 126 28.58 5.44 -1.52
C ASN A 126 27.99 5.25 -0.11
N ASN A 127 27.65 6.34 0.58
CA ASN A 127 27.02 6.26 1.89
C ASN A 127 25.57 5.73 1.82
N ALA A 128 24.84 6.05 0.78
CA ALA A 128 23.44 5.62 0.62
C ALA A 128 23.31 4.24 -0.05
N PHE A 129 24.20 3.92 -0.98
CA PHE A 129 24.16 2.74 -1.83
C PHE A 129 25.55 2.07 -1.95
N PRO A 130 26.06 1.47 -0.86
CA PRO A 130 27.43 0.94 -0.82
C PRO A 130 27.68 -0.17 -1.86
N ASP A 131 26.64 -0.92 -2.22
CA ASP A 131 26.74 -2.06 -3.15
C ASP A 131 26.62 -1.64 -4.63
N LEU A 132 26.42 -0.33 -4.91
CA LEU A 132 26.21 0.16 -6.27
C LEU A 132 27.40 -0.18 -7.17
N LYS A 133 28.63 0.03 -6.68
CA LYS A 133 29.86 -0.21 -7.43
C LYS A 133 29.93 -1.63 -8.00
N GLU A 134 29.68 -2.63 -7.16
CA GLU A 134 29.74 -4.04 -7.56
C GLU A 134 28.64 -4.41 -8.55
N ASN A 135 27.51 -3.72 -8.50
CA ASN A 135 26.34 -3.97 -9.32
C ASN A 135 26.32 -3.16 -10.63
N LEU A 136 27.25 -2.25 -10.87
CA LEU A 136 27.46 -1.59 -12.17
C LEU A 136 28.41 -2.36 -13.08
N GLU A 137 29.17 -3.34 -12.56
CA GLU A 137 30.05 -4.19 -13.32
C GLU A 137 29.26 -5.31 -14.01
N PHE A 138 29.32 -5.38 -15.33
CA PHE A 138 28.69 -6.42 -16.14
C PHE A 138 29.76 -7.06 -17.03
N ASN A 139 29.66 -8.36 -17.23
CA ASN A 139 30.53 -9.11 -18.13
C ASN A 139 30.04 -9.06 -19.58
N GLU A 140 28.79 -8.70 -19.77
CA GLU A 140 28.13 -8.61 -21.07
C GLU A 140 28.17 -7.19 -21.61
N ASP A 141 28.23 -7.03 -22.93
CA ASP A 141 28.28 -5.74 -23.61
C ASP A 141 27.15 -5.59 -24.65
N GLY A 142 26.86 -4.34 -25.00
CA GLY A 142 25.98 -3.99 -26.11
C GLY A 142 24.57 -4.61 -26.01
N ILE A 143 24.18 -5.38 -27.02
CA ILE A 143 22.84 -5.98 -27.11
C ILE A 143 22.62 -7.07 -26.05
N GLU A 144 23.66 -7.81 -25.68
CA GLU A 144 23.54 -8.87 -24.66
C GLU A 144 23.25 -8.24 -23.28
N LEU A 145 23.97 -7.20 -22.93
CA LEU A 145 23.73 -6.42 -21.71
C LEU A 145 22.32 -5.84 -21.69
N PHE A 146 21.88 -5.22 -22.79
CA PHE A 146 20.53 -4.69 -22.93
C PHE A 146 19.46 -5.76 -22.69
N THR A 147 19.63 -6.92 -23.32
CA THR A 147 18.68 -8.03 -23.21
C THR A 147 18.64 -8.57 -21.78
N LYS A 148 19.80 -8.74 -21.14
CA LYS A 148 19.90 -9.19 -19.77
C LYS A 148 19.20 -8.23 -18.80
N ILE A 149 19.52 -6.95 -18.84
CA ILE A 149 18.92 -5.92 -17.99
C ILE A 149 17.39 -5.89 -18.18
N THR A 150 16.92 -5.92 -19.43
CA THR A 150 15.49 -5.90 -19.74
C THR A 150 14.79 -7.15 -19.17
N ASN A 151 15.39 -8.32 -19.29
CA ASN A 151 14.84 -9.55 -18.75
C ASN A 151 14.80 -9.55 -17.21
N ASP A 152 15.84 -9.04 -16.55
CA ASP A 152 15.92 -8.96 -15.11
C ASP A 152 14.84 -8.01 -14.55
N ILE A 153 14.69 -6.82 -15.15
CA ILE A 153 13.64 -5.86 -14.78
C ILE A 153 12.25 -6.46 -15.01
N ASN A 154 12.00 -7.11 -16.15
CA ASN A 154 10.72 -7.75 -16.43
C ASN A 154 10.42 -8.89 -15.45
N SER A 155 11.44 -9.70 -15.11
CA SER A 155 11.30 -10.79 -14.14
C SER A 155 10.95 -10.26 -12.76
N LYS A 156 11.58 -9.15 -12.33
CA LYS A 156 11.26 -8.47 -11.09
C LYS A 156 9.83 -7.94 -11.09
N ASN A 157 9.42 -7.21 -12.14
CA ASN A 157 8.07 -6.69 -12.28
C ASN A 157 7.00 -7.80 -12.27
N MET A 158 7.27 -8.93 -12.93
CA MET A 158 6.37 -10.09 -12.91
C MET A 158 6.28 -10.74 -11.53
N LYS A 159 7.39 -10.78 -10.79
CA LYS A 159 7.41 -11.29 -9.42
C LYS A 159 6.59 -10.39 -8.50
N ASP A 160 6.82 -9.08 -8.56
CA ASP A 160 6.09 -8.10 -7.75
C ASP A 160 4.58 -8.11 -8.06
N ALA A 161 4.21 -8.25 -9.35
CA ALA A 161 2.82 -8.40 -9.76
C ALA A 161 2.18 -9.67 -9.19
N ARG A 162 2.89 -10.82 -9.22
CA ARG A 162 2.40 -12.07 -8.61
C ARG A 162 2.26 -11.98 -7.09
N GLU A 163 3.24 -11.37 -6.42
CA GLU A 163 3.17 -11.14 -4.98
C GLU A 163 1.98 -10.24 -4.62
N ALA A 164 1.71 -9.20 -5.43
CA ALA A 164 0.53 -8.36 -5.28
C ALA A 164 -0.77 -9.15 -5.52
N GLU A 165 -0.84 -9.99 -6.56
CA GLU A 165 -1.98 -10.87 -6.82
C GLU A 165 -2.21 -11.86 -5.68
N ASP A 166 -1.15 -12.46 -5.11
CA ASP A 166 -1.26 -13.40 -3.99
C ASP A 166 -1.78 -12.73 -2.70
N VAL A 167 -1.45 -11.45 -2.48
CA VAL A 167 -2.02 -10.65 -1.39
C VAL A 167 -3.53 -10.43 -1.57
N PHE A 168 -3.99 -10.31 -2.83
CA PHE A 168 -5.40 -10.13 -3.20
C PHE A 168 -6.11 -11.44 -3.55
N LYS A 169 -5.47 -12.60 -3.30
CA LYS A 169 -6.09 -13.90 -3.56
C LYS A 169 -7.36 -14.03 -2.72
N GLU A 170 -8.49 -14.19 -3.40
CA GLU A 170 -9.79 -14.35 -2.75
C GLU A 170 -9.77 -15.55 -1.81
N HIS A 171 -9.77 -15.31 -0.52
CA HIS A 171 -10.00 -16.36 0.48
C HIS A 171 -11.48 -16.74 0.47
N THR A 172 -11.78 -18.03 0.47
CA THR A 172 -13.19 -18.47 0.60
C THR A 172 -13.75 -17.97 1.94
N PRO A 173 -14.87 -17.22 1.95
CA PRO A 173 -15.38 -16.52 3.13
C PRO A 173 -16.15 -17.47 4.07
N TYR A 174 -15.46 -18.47 4.61
CA TYR A 174 -16.06 -19.49 5.49
C TYR A 174 -16.64 -18.91 6.78
N ALA A 175 -15.98 -17.93 7.39
CA ALA A 175 -16.49 -17.34 8.63
C ALA A 175 -17.74 -16.51 8.39
N THR A 176 -17.83 -15.81 7.27
CA THR A 176 -19.05 -15.08 6.87
C THR A 176 -20.23 -16.03 6.78
N TYR A 177 -20.09 -17.17 6.10
CA TYR A 177 -21.15 -18.15 6.00
C TYR A 177 -21.49 -18.81 7.34
N ALA A 178 -20.47 -19.09 8.15
CA ALA A 178 -20.68 -19.61 9.51
C ALA A 178 -21.43 -18.60 10.39
N LEU A 179 -21.09 -17.32 10.35
CA LEU A 179 -21.79 -16.28 11.09
C LEU A 179 -23.24 -16.12 10.64
N ILE A 180 -23.52 -16.16 9.34
CA ILE A 180 -24.89 -16.15 8.81
C ILE A 180 -25.67 -17.36 9.34
N ALA A 181 -25.08 -18.56 9.26
CA ALA A 181 -25.72 -19.76 9.75
C ALA A 181 -26.02 -19.70 11.26
N ILE A 182 -25.07 -19.22 12.08
CA ILE A 182 -25.26 -19.02 13.52
C ILE A 182 -26.44 -18.08 13.80
N ASN A 183 -26.50 -16.93 13.14
CA ASN A 183 -27.58 -15.95 13.32
C ASN A 183 -28.96 -16.55 12.97
N VAL A 184 -29.06 -17.27 11.85
CA VAL A 184 -30.28 -17.94 11.44
C VAL A 184 -30.69 -19.04 12.42
N ILE A 185 -29.73 -19.84 12.88
CA ILE A 185 -29.98 -20.89 13.88
C ILE A 185 -30.47 -20.29 15.20
N VAL A 186 -29.82 -19.23 15.70
CA VAL A 186 -30.22 -18.55 16.94
C VAL A 186 -31.64 -17.98 16.80
N PHE A 187 -31.95 -17.37 15.66
CA PHE A 187 -33.28 -16.84 15.38
C PHE A 187 -34.34 -17.96 15.42
N ILE A 188 -34.09 -19.09 14.81
CA ILE A 188 -35.00 -20.26 14.85
C ILE A 188 -35.14 -20.79 16.29
N LEU A 189 -34.05 -20.87 17.04
CA LEU A 189 -34.08 -21.32 18.42
C LEU A 189 -34.91 -20.41 19.33
N MET A 190 -34.97 -19.10 19.08
CA MET A 190 -35.85 -18.19 19.83
C MET A 190 -37.34 -18.51 19.64
N TYR A 191 -37.73 -19.09 18.47
CA TYR A 191 -39.10 -19.56 18.26
C TYR A 191 -39.36 -20.94 18.86
N ILE A 192 -38.36 -21.83 18.86
CA ILE A 192 -38.53 -23.20 19.38
C ILE A 192 -38.47 -23.25 20.92
N LEU A 193 -37.56 -22.49 21.53
CA LEU A 193 -37.25 -22.52 22.98
C LEU A 193 -37.78 -21.28 23.73
N GLY A 194 -38.43 -20.37 23.02
CA GLY A 194 -39.01 -19.16 23.56
C GLY A 194 -40.35 -18.83 22.87
N ASN A 195 -40.79 -17.57 23.00
CA ASN A 195 -42.04 -17.10 22.42
C ASN A 195 -41.80 -16.27 21.13
N GLY A 196 -40.66 -16.46 20.47
CA GLY A 196 -40.28 -15.75 19.27
C GLY A 196 -39.28 -14.62 19.50
N SER A 197 -38.85 -14.01 18.39
CA SER A 197 -37.77 -13.01 18.38
C SER A 197 -38.19 -11.60 18.81
N GLU A 198 -39.48 -11.36 19.00
CA GLU A 198 -40.04 -10.06 19.43
C GLU A 198 -40.41 -10.06 20.94
N ASP A 199 -40.42 -11.25 21.57
CA ASP A 199 -40.72 -11.37 23.00
C ASP A 199 -39.52 -10.96 23.86
N THR A 200 -39.70 -9.97 24.71
CA THR A 200 -38.66 -9.40 25.56
C THR A 200 -38.04 -10.43 26.50
N MET A 201 -38.87 -11.35 27.06
CA MET A 201 -38.35 -12.39 27.97
C MET A 201 -37.51 -13.41 27.24
N THR A 202 -37.88 -13.77 26.03
CA THR A 202 -37.06 -14.61 25.13
C THR A 202 -35.74 -13.94 24.80
N LEU A 203 -35.75 -12.68 24.39
CA LEU A 203 -34.56 -11.93 24.11
C LEU A 203 -33.61 -11.85 25.32
N LEU A 204 -34.11 -11.55 26.50
CA LEU A 204 -33.31 -11.51 27.73
C LEU A 204 -32.71 -12.89 28.08
N LYS A 205 -33.49 -13.96 27.90
CA LYS A 205 -33.04 -15.36 28.13
C LYS A 205 -31.91 -15.75 27.17
N PHE A 206 -31.96 -15.29 25.92
CA PHE A 206 -30.95 -15.55 24.91
C PHE A 206 -29.74 -14.61 24.99
N GLY A 207 -29.72 -13.62 25.88
CA GLY A 207 -28.58 -12.75 26.12
C GLY A 207 -28.61 -11.43 25.37
N ALA A 208 -29.79 -10.87 25.17
CA ALA A 208 -29.94 -9.53 24.60
C ALA A 208 -29.31 -8.45 25.50
N LEU A 209 -28.88 -7.36 24.89
CA LEU A 209 -28.26 -6.25 25.59
C LEU A 209 -29.28 -5.56 26.48
N ASN A 210 -28.99 -5.49 27.77
CA ASN A 210 -29.77 -4.76 28.77
C ASN A 210 -28.84 -4.06 29.78
N LYS A 211 -29.01 -2.78 29.97
CA LYS A 211 -28.07 -1.96 30.75
C LYS A 211 -27.94 -2.43 32.19
N ILE A 212 -29.05 -2.74 32.84
CA ILE A 212 -29.05 -3.16 34.26
C ILE A 212 -28.29 -4.49 34.40
N LEU A 213 -28.53 -5.45 33.52
CA LEU A 213 -27.91 -6.77 33.60
C LEU A 213 -26.40 -6.70 33.28
N VAL A 214 -26.01 -5.88 32.33
CA VAL A 214 -24.57 -5.68 32.02
C VAL A 214 -23.86 -5.02 33.23
N LEU A 215 -24.47 -4.02 33.86
CA LEU A 215 -23.91 -3.38 35.05
C LEU A 215 -23.90 -4.32 36.27
N ALA A 216 -24.81 -5.30 36.32
CA ALA A 216 -24.84 -6.35 37.34
C ALA A 216 -23.80 -7.47 37.10
N GLY A 217 -23.03 -7.43 35.97
CA GLY A 217 -21.95 -8.37 35.68
C GLY A 217 -22.17 -9.28 34.48
N ASP A 218 -23.31 -9.24 33.81
CA ASP A 218 -23.63 -10.04 32.62
C ASP A 218 -22.91 -9.53 31.37
N TYR A 219 -21.57 -9.38 31.41
CA TYR A 219 -20.77 -8.80 30.30
C TYR A 219 -20.84 -9.62 29.01
N TYR A 220 -21.16 -10.91 29.06
CA TYR A 220 -21.34 -11.75 27.88
C TYR A 220 -22.40 -11.21 26.92
N ARG A 221 -23.36 -10.41 27.43
CA ARG A 221 -24.39 -9.76 26.63
C ARG A 221 -23.85 -8.76 25.61
N LEU A 222 -22.66 -8.24 25.84
CA LEU A 222 -21.95 -7.40 24.85
C LEU A 222 -21.57 -8.15 23.59
N VAL A 223 -21.51 -9.48 23.66
CA VAL A 223 -21.21 -10.36 22.50
C VAL A 223 -22.48 -11.05 22.01
N THR A 224 -23.25 -11.65 22.92
CA THR A 224 -24.42 -12.46 22.54
C THR A 224 -25.51 -11.68 21.85
N SER A 225 -25.71 -10.43 22.24
CA SER A 225 -26.73 -9.55 21.63
C SER A 225 -26.50 -9.31 20.12
N ALA A 226 -25.25 -9.37 19.65
CA ALA A 226 -24.92 -9.22 18.23
C ALA A 226 -25.44 -10.37 17.35
N PHE A 227 -25.85 -11.50 17.96
CA PHE A 227 -26.42 -12.65 17.26
C PHE A 227 -27.93 -12.75 17.38
N LEU A 228 -28.57 -11.78 18.05
CA LEU A 228 -30.01 -11.74 18.24
C LEU A 228 -30.65 -10.73 17.28
N HIS A 229 -31.78 -11.06 16.73
CA HIS A 229 -32.48 -10.21 15.76
C HIS A 229 -33.94 -10.07 16.14
N ILE A 230 -34.44 -8.83 16.24
CA ILE A 230 -35.84 -8.53 16.56
C ILE A 230 -36.65 -8.45 15.27
N GLY A 231 -37.46 -9.49 15.03
CA GLY A 231 -38.28 -9.60 13.83
C GLY A 231 -37.54 -10.14 12.61
N PHE A 232 -38.32 -10.70 11.68
CA PHE A 232 -37.81 -11.38 10.49
C PHE A 232 -37.05 -10.44 9.53
N TRP A 233 -37.59 -9.26 9.30
CA TRP A 233 -36.96 -8.31 8.36
C TRP A 233 -35.62 -7.77 8.83
N HIS A 234 -35.48 -7.60 10.17
CA HIS A 234 -34.19 -7.19 10.75
C HIS A 234 -33.12 -8.29 10.48
N LEU A 235 -33.46 -9.56 10.69
CA LEU A 235 -32.56 -10.65 10.36
C LEU A 235 -32.19 -10.64 8.87
N VAL A 236 -33.17 -10.54 7.95
CA VAL A 236 -32.92 -10.60 6.52
C VAL A 236 -31.99 -9.47 6.07
N CYS A 237 -32.23 -8.23 6.50
CA CYS A 237 -31.40 -7.09 6.13
C CYS A 237 -29.96 -7.24 6.67
N ASN A 238 -29.82 -7.69 7.93
CA ASN A 238 -28.50 -7.90 8.51
C ASN A 238 -27.74 -9.06 7.83
N MET A 239 -28.40 -10.18 7.53
CA MET A 239 -27.78 -11.28 6.80
C MET A 239 -27.38 -10.89 5.38
N TYR A 240 -28.19 -10.08 4.71
CA TYR A 240 -27.83 -9.55 3.39
C TYR A 240 -26.60 -8.62 3.46
N ALA A 241 -26.55 -7.70 4.41
CA ALA A 241 -25.39 -6.84 4.64
C ALA A 241 -24.15 -7.66 4.99
N LEU A 242 -24.29 -8.65 5.88
CA LEU A 242 -23.21 -9.55 6.27
C LEU A 242 -22.71 -10.40 5.08
N TYR A 243 -23.62 -10.86 4.22
CA TYR A 243 -23.26 -11.61 3.01
C TYR A 243 -22.42 -10.78 2.04
N ILE A 244 -22.78 -9.51 1.80
CA ILE A 244 -22.06 -8.67 0.86
C ILE A 244 -20.77 -8.16 1.49
N LEU A 245 -20.86 -7.42 2.60
CA LEU A 245 -19.72 -6.75 3.23
C LEU A 245 -18.79 -7.74 3.92
N GLY A 246 -19.34 -8.74 4.61
CA GLY A 246 -18.57 -9.74 5.32
C GLY A 246 -17.69 -10.56 4.38
N ARG A 247 -18.26 -11.00 3.25
CA ARG A 247 -17.53 -11.74 2.23
C ARG A 247 -16.35 -10.93 1.68
N ASP A 248 -16.59 -9.67 1.33
CA ASP A 248 -15.55 -8.82 0.76
C ASP A 248 -14.45 -8.52 1.79
N ILE A 249 -14.82 -8.23 3.04
CA ILE A 249 -13.86 -7.96 4.12
C ILE A 249 -13.07 -9.23 4.48
N GLU A 250 -13.73 -10.39 4.59
CA GLU A 250 -13.06 -11.66 4.88
C GLU A 250 -12.10 -12.06 3.76
N SER A 251 -12.50 -11.91 2.49
CA SER A 251 -11.66 -12.20 1.33
C SER A 251 -10.41 -11.32 1.31
N TYR A 252 -10.53 -10.07 1.74
CA TYR A 252 -9.45 -9.09 1.72
C TYR A 252 -8.49 -9.23 2.92
N PHE A 253 -9.02 -9.34 4.14
CA PHE A 253 -8.23 -9.34 5.37
C PHE A 253 -7.88 -10.75 5.89
N GLY A 254 -8.55 -11.77 5.36
CA GLY A 254 -8.49 -13.14 5.84
C GLY A 254 -9.37 -13.40 7.09
N THR A 255 -9.68 -14.65 7.33
CA THR A 255 -10.68 -15.10 8.30
C THR A 255 -10.42 -14.61 9.73
N LEU A 256 -9.18 -14.70 10.24
CA LEU A 256 -8.87 -14.33 11.63
C LEU A 256 -9.02 -12.84 11.88
N LYS A 257 -8.52 -12.00 10.98
CA LYS A 257 -8.63 -10.53 11.09
C LYS A 257 -10.08 -10.09 10.95
N TYR A 258 -10.83 -10.72 10.03
CA TYR A 258 -12.24 -10.47 9.85
C TYR A 258 -13.05 -10.77 11.11
N LEU A 259 -12.87 -11.94 11.72
CA LEU A 259 -13.55 -12.32 12.97
C LEU A 259 -13.21 -11.35 14.12
N PHE A 260 -11.94 -10.93 14.22
CA PHE A 260 -11.54 -9.94 15.20
C PHE A 260 -12.26 -8.60 14.99
N ILE A 261 -12.30 -8.11 13.73
CA ILE A 261 -13.01 -6.86 13.38
C ILE A 261 -14.49 -6.99 13.71
N TYR A 262 -15.12 -8.11 13.31
CA TYR A 262 -16.54 -8.36 13.55
C TYR A 262 -16.89 -8.32 15.04
N LEU A 263 -16.18 -9.09 15.88
CA LEU A 263 -16.42 -9.17 17.30
C LEU A 263 -16.13 -7.83 18.02
N MET A 264 -15.03 -7.17 17.67
CA MET A 264 -14.69 -5.87 18.25
C MET A 264 -15.71 -4.79 17.89
N SER A 265 -16.19 -4.78 16.63
CA SER A 265 -17.25 -3.86 16.21
C SER A 265 -18.56 -4.09 16.97
N ALA A 266 -18.94 -5.34 17.21
CA ALA A 266 -20.10 -5.69 18.00
C ALA A 266 -19.96 -5.22 19.45
N ILE A 267 -18.82 -5.51 20.10
CA ILE A 267 -18.58 -5.09 21.50
C ILE A 267 -18.57 -3.56 21.62
N ILE A 268 -17.85 -2.87 20.74
CA ILE A 268 -17.79 -1.40 20.78
C ILE A 268 -19.15 -0.78 20.49
N GLY A 269 -19.88 -1.29 19.48
CA GLY A 269 -21.24 -0.84 19.17
C GLY A 269 -22.18 -1.00 20.35
N ASN A 270 -22.15 -2.17 21.00
CA ASN A 270 -22.95 -2.43 22.19
C ASN A 270 -22.57 -1.56 23.40
N LEU A 271 -21.27 -1.31 23.63
CA LEU A 271 -20.83 -0.38 24.67
C LEU A 271 -21.35 1.05 24.42
N ILE A 272 -21.28 1.51 23.18
CA ILE A 272 -21.84 2.82 22.79
C ILE A 272 -23.36 2.82 22.98
N SER A 273 -24.05 1.77 22.55
CA SER A 273 -25.49 1.62 22.74
C SER A 273 -25.90 1.74 24.20
N LEU A 274 -25.13 1.18 25.15
CA LEU A 274 -25.41 1.28 26.58
C LEU A 274 -25.43 2.72 27.10
N LEU A 275 -24.73 3.66 26.47
CA LEU A 275 -24.75 5.08 26.84
C LEU A 275 -26.11 5.74 26.53
N PHE A 276 -26.80 5.26 25.50
CA PHE A 276 -28.05 5.81 25.00
C PHE A 276 -29.28 4.96 25.37
N LEU A 277 -29.08 3.71 25.81
CA LEU A 277 -30.16 2.83 26.23
C LEU A 277 -30.78 3.31 27.53
N GLY A 278 -32.11 3.36 27.58
CA GLY A 278 -32.86 3.50 28.85
C GLY A 278 -32.69 2.25 29.70
N ASP A 279 -32.83 2.39 31.04
CA ASP A 279 -32.52 1.32 32.00
C ASP A 279 -33.35 0.04 31.78
N TYR A 280 -34.56 0.17 31.27
CA TYR A 280 -35.48 -0.96 31.05
C TYR A 280 -35.59 -1.39 29.58
N VAL A 281 -34.79 -0.82 28.67
CA VAL A 281 -34.83 -1.15 27.23
C VAL A 281 -33.92 -2.32 26.97
N THR A 282 -34.38 -3.24 26.12
CA THR A 282 -33.62 -4.40 25.60
C THR A 282 -33.30 -4.16 24.13
N SER A 283 -32.03 -4.35 23.74
CA SER A 283 -31.57 -4.21 22.38
C SER A 283 -30.94 -5.50 21.86
N ALA A 284 -30.98 -5.69 20.54
CA ALA A 284 -30.43 -6.86 19.84
C ALA A 284 -30.05 -6.50 18.40
N GLY A 285 -28.97 -7.11 17.85
CA GLY A 285 -28.51 -7.00 16.47
C GLY A 285 -27.46 -5.91 16.22
#